data_73f80685f08162bc07519fc2b409e97b
#
_entry.id   73f80685f08162bc07519fc2b409e97b
#
_cell.length_a   1.000
_cell.length_b   1.000
_cell.length_c   1.000
_cell.angle_alpha   90.00
_cell.angle_beta   90.00
_cell.angle_gamma   90.00
#
_symmetry.space_group_name_H-M   'P 1'
#
loop_
_entity.id
_entity.type
_entity.pdbx_description
1 polymer ?
#
loop_
_entity_poly.entity_id
_entity_poly.type
_entity_poly.pdbx_seq_one_letter_code
_entity_poly.pdbx_strand_id
1 'polypeptide(L)'
;MPDRYDELYRAHRWSVPARYNIAQACCGQWAADRARFALYWEDESGATAAFSFWDIQQAANRLSNALAALGVKRGDRVAIILPQRPETAIAYVAVFQMGAIALPLSHLFGPDALEYRMEHAEASVAIAEPTTLQNLLAIRDRLTHLRHIIGVDVADAKVLDWKKLLEKAGSDYRCIETAANDPALIIYTSGTTGPPKGALKAHRVMIGNVPGFVHSHDFFPQPGDMFWSPADWAWTGGLMDALLPAWLFGVPILGYRGRFDAERAYYLLEKYGVRNSFLFPTALKLMMKAVPNPKAKYKINLRSIMSAGESVGVTVIEWAREQLGVTINEMFGQTEINYVVGNCQAAWPVKPGSIGRPYPGHRVAVIDENGSEVRRGELGEIAVDRRGDPVFFLEYWKNPQATKDKFIGDWGCTGDQGRMDEDGYLWYQGRSDDVIKSAGYRIGPAEIESCLVKHPAVANAAVIGKPDATRGSVVKAFVVLQAGFAGSEKLIEEIQQHVRGRLAPYEYPREIEFIDVLPMTTTGKVQRKELRKREEEKLRKA
;
A
#
# COMPACT_ATOMS: atom_id res chain seq x y z
N MET A 1 6.42 -17.53 22.67
CA MET A 1 6.64 -18.53 21.64
C MET A 1 8.13 -18.67 21.36
N PRO A 2 8.63 -19.86 20.99
CA PRO A 2 10.00 -19.97 20.50
C PRO A 2 10.15 -19.19 19.19
N ASP A 3 11.31 -18.56 19.01
CA ASP A 3 11.64 -17.86 17.76
C ASP A 3 12.00 -18.91 16.69
N ARG A 4 11.18 -19.00 15.64
CA ARG A 4 11.35 -19.94 14.52
C ARG A 4 11.82 -19.27 13.25
N TYR A 5 12.23 -17.99 13.34
CA TYR A 5 12.59 -17.19 12.18
C TYR A 5 13.67 -17.85 11.31
N ASP A 6 14.78 -18.25 11.92
CA ASP A 6 15.92 -18.83 11.20
C ASP A 6 15.55 -20.14 10.48
N GLU A 7 14.71 -20.98 11.10
CA GLU A 7 14.20 -22.19 10.48
C GLU A 7 13.43 -21.86 9.19
N LEU A 8 12.44 -20.96 9.30
CA LEU A 8 11.57 -20.57 8.19
C LEU A 8 12.36 -19.86 7.08
N TYR A 9 13.24 -18.95 7.47
CA TYR A 9 14.04 -18.17 6.52
C TYR A 9 14.99 -19.07 5.71
N ARG A 10 15.69 -19.99 6.38
CA ARG A 10 16.63 -20.91 5.70
C ARG A 10 15.95 -22.01 4.90
N ALA A 11 14.73 -22.38 5.26
CA ALA A 11 13.96 -23.41 4.55
C ALA A 11 13.37 -22.89 3.23
N HIS A 12 13.12 -21.60 3.10
CA HIS A 12 12.46 -21.05 1.93
C HIS A 12 13.31 -21.19 0.65
N ARG A 13 12.66 -21.53 -0.44
CA ARG A 13 13.23 -21.55 -1.80
C ARG A 13 12.20 -21.03 -2.78
N TRP A 14 12.61 -20.14 -3.63
CA TRP A 14 11.76 -19.67 -4.71
C TRP A 14 11.49 -20.77 -5.74
N SER A 15 10.23 -20.92 -6.10
CA SER A 15 9.80 -21.77 -7.22
C SER A 15 8.92 -20.92 -8.13
N VAL A 16 9.53 -20.35 -9.17
CA VAL A 16 8.83 -19.52 -10.16
C VAL A 16 8.65 -20.35 -11.43
N PRO A 17 7.43 -20.78 -11.78
CA PRO A 17 7.18 -21.53 -13.00
C PRO A 17 7.44 -20.66 -14.23
N ALA A 18 7.83 -21.27 -15.35
CA ALA A 18 8.06 -20.56 -16.60
C ALA A 18 6.78 -19.88 -17.13
N ARG A 19 5.63 -20.50 -16.87
CA ARG A 19 4.29 -20.00 -17.22
C ARG A 19 3.50 -19.71 -15.97
N TYR A 20 3.00 -18.49 -15.86
CA TYR A 20 2.21 -18.06 -14.72
C TYR A 20 1.27 -16.91 -15.13
N ASN A 21 0.00 -17.02 -14.79
CA ASN A 21 -0.99 -15.98 -15.02
C ASN A 21 -1.74 -15.69 -13.72
N ILE A 22 -1.77 -14.43 -13.29
CA ILE A 22 -2.41 -14.01 -12.04
C ILE A 22 -3.90 -14.39 -12.03
N ALA A 23 -4.63 -14.22 -13.16
CA ALA A 23 -6.04 -14.56 -13.20
C ALA A 23 -6.28 -16.07 -13.00
N GLN A 24 -5.47 -16.91 -13.63
CA GLN A 24 -5.56 -18.35 -13.45
C GLN A 24 -5.23 -18.74 -12.00
N ALA A 25 -4.20 -18.14 -11.42
CA ALA A 25 -3.76 -18.44 -10.05
C ALA A 25 -4.74 -17.91 -8.98
N CYS A 26 -5.33 -16.73 -9.17
CA CYS A 26 -6.20 -16.12 -8.17
C CYS A 26 -7.70 -16.42 -8.36
N CYS A 27 -8.14 -16.83 -9.55
CA CYS A 27 -9.55 -17.09 -9.83
C CYS A 27 -9.76 -18.42 -10.56
N GLY A 28 -9.15 -18.61 -11.71
CA GLY A 28 -9.44 -19.74 -12.61
C GLY A 28 -9.28 -21.11 -11.95
N GLN A 29 -8.25 -21.31 -11.12
CA GLN A 29 -8.03 -22.59 -10.43
C GLN A 29 -9.15 -22.95 -9.43
N TRP A 30 -9.89 -21.97 -8.92
CA TRP A 30 -10.97 -22.15 -7.95
C TRP A 30 -12.36 -22.24 -8.59
N ALA A 31 -12.51 -21.78 -9.83
CA ALA A 31 -13.80 -21.61 -10.50
C ALA A 31 -14.54 -22.94 -10.78
N ALA A 32 -13.87 -24.08 -10.73
CA ALA A 32 -14.52 -25.38 -10.86
C ALA A 32 -15.42 -25.70 -9.66
N ASP A 33 -15.10 -25.21 -8.47
CA ASP A 33 -15.92 -25.34 -7.26
C ASP A 33 -16.94 -24.20 -7.18
N ARG A 34 -18.15 -24.44 -7.65
CA ARG A 34 -19.24 -23.45 -7.68
C ARG A 34 -19.72 -23.01 -6.30
N ALA A 35 -19.42 -23.77 -5.26
CA ALA A 35 -19.79 -23.45 -3.88
C ALA A 35 -18.75 -22.57 -3.17
N ARG A 36 -17.55 -22.39 -3.75
CA ARG A 36 -16.48 -21.61 -3.16
C ARG A 36 -16.71 -20.12 -3.41
N PHE A 37 -17.07 -19.38 -2.35
CA PHE A 37 -17.23 -17.95 -2.41
C PHE A 37 -15.89 -17.23 -2.58
N ALA A 38 -15.89 -16.20 -3.43
CA ALA A 38 -14.76 -15.33 -3.72
C ALA A 38 -14.92 -13.94 -3.08
N LEU A 39 -16.13 -13.39 -3.18
CA LEU A 39 -16.40 -12.00 -2.82
C LEU A 39 -17.76 -11.88 -2.13
N TYR A 40 -17.76 -11.30 -0.95
CA TYR A 40 -18.92 -10.66 -0.34
C TYR A 40 -18.82 -9.16 -0.60
N TRP A 41 -19.93 -8.52 -0.87
CA TRP A 41 -19.93 -7.09 -1.18
C TRP A 41 -21.08 -6.38 -0.47
N GLU A 42 -20.80 -5.16 -0.01
CA GLU A 42 -21.78 -4.26 0.58
C GLU A 42 -21.47 -2.82 0.18
N ASP A 43 -22.52 -1.98 0.06
CA ASP A 43 -22.36 -0.55 -0.17
C ASP A 43 -22.92 0.30 1.00
N GLU A 44 -22.78 1.62 0.87
CA GLU A 44 -23.26 2.58 1.89
C GLU A 44 -24.79 2.53 2.10
N SER A 45 -25.57 2.10 1.10
CA SER A 45 -27.03 1.95 1.21
C SER A 45 -27.44 0.68 1.96
N GLY A 46 -26.49 -0.23 2.20
CA GLY A 46 -26.73 -1.54 2.78
C GLY A 46 -27.12 -2.61 1.76
N ALA A 47 -27.02 -2.32 0.46
CA ALA A 47 -27.18 -3.34 -0.58
C ALA A 47 -26.01 -4.33 -0.49
N THR A 48 -26.33 -5.63 -0.56
CA THR A 48 -25.37 -6.72 -0.43
C THR A 48 -25.41 -7.69 -1.59
N ALA A 49 -24.27 -8.30 -1.91
CA ALA A 49 -24.17 -9.37 -2.88
C ALA A 49 -23.06 -10.37 -2.47
N ALA A 50 -23.13 -11.57 -3.00
CA ALA A 50 -22.11 -12.60 -2.82
C ALA A 50 -21.85 -13.30 -4.17
N PHE A 51 -20.57 -13.55 -4.45
CA PHE A 51 -20.12 -14.15 -5.70
C PHE A 51 -19.19 -15.30 -5.41
N SER A 52 -19.41 -16.44 -6.05
CA SER A 52 -18.44 -17.52 -6.08
C SER A 52 -17.29 -17.20 -7.05
N PHE A 53 -16.20 -17.96 -6.97
CA PHE A 53 -15.13 -17.88 -7.99
C PHE A 53 -15.65 -18.21 -9.38
N TRP A 54 -16.64 -19.11 -9.49
CA TRP A 54 -17.29 -19.40 -10.75
C TRP A 54 -18.02 -18.19 -11.32
N ASP A 55 -18.79 -17.45 -10.49
CA ASP A 55 -19.51 -16.25 -10.93
C ASP A 55 -18.55 -15.18 -11.45
N ILE A 56 -17.48 -14.91 -10.69
CA ILE A 56 -16.43 -13.98 -11.09
C ILE A 56 -15.77 -14.41 -12.41
N GLN A 57 -15.44 -15.70 -12.54
CA GLN A 57 -14.80 -16.23 -13.75
C GLN A 57 -15.72 -16.15 -14.96
N GLN A 58 -17.02 -16.47 -14.83
CA GLN A 58 -17.97 -16.36 -15.94
C GLN A 58 -18.13 -14.92 -16.43
N ALA A 59 -18.23 -13.97 -15.48
CA ALA A 59 -18.31 -12.55 -15.82
C ALA A 59 -17.00 -12.03 -16.43
N ALA A 60 -15.85 -12.46 -15.91
CA ALA A 60 -14.54 -12.12 -16.48
C ALA A 60 -14.35 -12.68 -17.89
N ASN A 61 -14.81 -13.91 -18.16
CA ASN A 61 -14.78 -14.50 -19.50
C ASN A 61 -15.60 -13.67 -20.51
N ARG A 62 -16.81 -13.26 -20.12
CA ARG A 62 -17.64 -12.36 -20.94
C ARG A 62 -16.96 -11.03 -21.20
N LEU A 63 -16.36 -10.43 -20.16
CA LEU A 63 -15.64 -9.18 -20.32
C LEU A 63 -14.41 -9.34 -21.22
N SER A 64 -13.65 -10.43 -21.10
CA SER A 64 -12.50 -10.69 -21.98
C SER A 64 -12.91 -10.83 -23.44
N ASN A 65 -13.99 -11.56 -23.72
CA ASN A 65 -14.54 -11.67 -25.07
C ASN A 65 -15.00 -10.31 -25.61
N ALA A 66 -15.63 -9.51 -24.77
CA ALA A 66 -16.06 -8.16 -25.14
C ALA A 66 -14.87 -7.23 -25.41
N LEU A 67 -13.86 -7.23 -24.56
CA LEU A 67 -12.63 -6.46 -24.75
C LEU A 67 -11.88 -6.89 -26.02
N ALA A 68 -11.81 -8.19 -26.30
CA ALA A 68 -11.22 -8.72 -27.53
C ALA A 68 -11.99 -8.24 -28.78
N ALA A 69 -13.33 -8.23 -28.73
CA ALA A 69 -14.17 -7.68 -29.80
C ALA A 69 -13.99 -6.17 -30.00
N LEU A 70 -13.64 -5.42 -28.94
CA LEU A 70 -13.24 -4.01 -28.98
C LEU A 70 -11.78 -3.80 -29.43
N GLY A 71 -11.08 -4.88 -29.80
CA GLY A 71 -9.72 -4.85 -30.32
C GLY A 71 -8.62 -4.73 -29.26
N VAL A 72 -8.90 -5.05 -27.99
CA VAL A 72 -7.88 -5.17 -26.95
C VAL A 72 -7.05 -6.43 -27.19
N LYS A 73 -5.74 -6.28 -27.14
CA LYS A 73 -4.76 -7.35 -27.38
C LYS A 73 -3.85 -7.54 -26.16
N ARG A 74 -3.09 -8.64 -26.15
CA ARG A 74 -2.02 -8.87 -25.19
C ARG A 74 -1.07 -7.65 -25.16
N GLY A 75 -0.77 -7.17 -23.95
CA GLY A 75 0.09 -6.00 -23.71
C GLY A 75 -0.63 -4.64 -23.82
N ASP A 76 -1.89 -4.58 -24.28
CA ASP A 76 -2.67 -3.33 -24.22
C ASP A 76 -3.01 -2.98 -22.76
N ARG A 77 -3.08 -1.67 -22.44
CA ARG A 77 -3.39 -1.19 -21.09
C ARG A 77 -4.87 -0.87 -20.99
N VAL A 78 -5.50 -1.46 -19.96
CA VAL A 78 -6.89 -1.23 -19.62
C VAL A 78 -6.97 -0.51 -18.29
N ALA A 79 -7.44 0.75 -18.31
CA ALA A 79 -7.61 1.55 -17.09
C ALA A 79 -8.87 1.08 -16.33
N ILE A 80 -8.71 0.82 -15.04
CA ILE A 80 -9.78 0.40 -14.13
C ILE A 80 -9.93 1.51 -13.09
N ILE A 81 -11.01 2.31 -13.20
CA ILE A 81 -11.27 3.52 -12.41
C ILE A 81 -12.54 3.30 -11.59
N LEU A 82 -12.50 2.28 -10.76
CA LEU A 82 -13.64 1.79 -10.00
C LEU A 82 -13.28 1.65 -8.50
N PRO A 83 -14.23 1.91 -7.57
CA PRO A 83 -14.05 1.61 -6.16
C PRO A 83 -14.07 0.09 -5.90
N GLN A 84 -14.08 -0.33 -4.63
CA GLN A 84 -14.28 -1.73 -4.24
C GLN A 84 -15.69 -2.19 -4.62
N ARG A 85 -15.80 -2.88 -5.75
CA ARG A 85 -17.06 -3.43 -6.26
C ARG A 85 -16.78 -4.69 -7.09
N PRO A 86 -17.81 -5.55 -7.30
CA PRO A 86 -17.62 -6.80 -8.04
C PRO A 86 -17.01 -6.60 -9.42
N GLU A 87 -17.42 -5.56 -10.14
CA GLU A 87 -16.93 -5.25 -11.49
C GLU A 87 -15.44 -4.91 -11.52
N THR A 88 -14.91 -4.33 -10.42
CA THR A 88 -13.46 -4.06 -10.29
C THR A 88 -12.68 -5.38 -10.27
N ALA A 89 -13.12 -6.32 -9.45
CA ALA A 89 -12.50 -7.62 -9.33
C ALA A 89 -12.63 -8.44 -10.62
N ILE A 90 -13.81 -8.41 -11.27
CA ILE A 90 -14.06 -9.02 -12.58
C ILE A 90 -13.12 -8.42 -13.64
N ALA A 91 -12.96 -7.09 -13.66
CA ALA A 91 -12.09 -6.41 -14.60
C ALA A 91 -10.62 -6.84 -14.47
N TYR A 92 -10.10 -6.97 -13.24
CA TYR A 92 -8.75 -7.48 -13.03
C TYR A 92 -8.56 -8.89 -13.59
N VAL A 93 -9.47 -9.81 -13.27
CA VAL A 93 -9.41 -11.19 -13.80
C VAL A 93 -9.47 -11.18 -15.34
N ALA A 94 -10.40 -10.42 -15.92
CA ALA A 94 -10.54 -10.32 -17.36
C ALA A 94 -9.28 -9.81 -18.07
N VAL A 95 -8.68 -8.74 -17.53
CA VAL A 95 -7.49 -8.12 -18.12
C VAL A 95 -6.27 -9.04 -18.00
N PHE A 96 -6.06 -9.65 -16.83
CA PHE A 96 -4.92 -10.56 -16.62
C PHE A 96 -5.03 -11.84 -17.47
N GLN A 97 -6.21 -12.44 -17.59
CA GLN A 97 -6.37 -13.67 -18.39
C GLN A 97 -6.20 -13.44 -19.90
N MET A 98 -6.36 -12.21 -20.37
CA MET A 98 -6.06 -11.81 -21.76
C MET A 98 -4.57 -11.54 -21.99
N GLY A 99 -3.73 -11.54 -20.96
CA GLY A 99 -2.36 -11.06 -21.04
C GLY A 99 -2.26 -9.56 -21.36
N ALA A 100 -3.34 -8.81 -21.13
CA ALA A 100 -3.35 -7.36 -21.14
C ALA A 100 -2.84 -6.81 -19.81
N ILE A 101 -2.50 -5.55 -19.76
CA ILE A 101 -1.91 -4.89 -18.61
C ILE A 101 -2.98 -4.09 -17.87
N ALA A 102 -3.25 -4.45 -16.62
CA ALA A 102 -4.15 -3.68 -15.79
C ALA A 102 -3.50 -2.35 -15.38
N LEU A 103 -4.26 -1.25 -15.52
CA LEU A 103 -3.90 0.08 -15.08
C LEU A 103 -4.91 0.52 -14.01
N PRO A 104 -4.72 0.12 -12.74
CA PRO A 104 -5.56 0.60 -11.65
C PRO A 104 -5.38 2.09 -11.42
N LEU A 105 -6.48 2.81 -11.39
CA LEU A 105 -6.52 4.25 -11.09
C LEU A 105 -7.56 4.52 -10.01
N SER A 106 -7.19 5.25 -8.98
CA SER A 106 -8.12 5.57 -7.90
C SER A 106 -9.33 6.35 -8.42
N HIS A 107 -10.51 5.95 -8.00
CA HIS A 107 -11.75 6.65 -8.27
C HIS A 107 -11.79 8.07 -7.67
N LEU A 108 -10.84 8.41 -6.80
CA LEU A 108 -10.68 9.73 -6.20
C LEU A 108 -9.82 10.69 -7.05
N PHE A 109 -9.26 10.23 -8.17
CA PHE A 109 -8.45 11.09 -9.01
C PHE A 109 -9.29 12.13 -9.76
N GLY A 110 -8.84 13.39 -9.69
CA GLY A 110 -9.32 14.46 -10.54
C GLY A 110 -8.83 14.34 -11.99
N PRO A 111 -9.33 15.22 -12.89
CA PRO A 111 -9.02 15.17 -14.33
C PRO A 111 -7.53 15.14 -14.65
N ASP A 112 -6.73 16.04 -14.11
CA ASP A 112 -5.28 16.13 -14.40
C ASP A 112 -4.52 14.87 -14.00
N ALA A 113 -4.90 14.27 -12.87
CA ALA A 113 -4.29 13.05 -12.38
C ALA A 113 -4.63 11.84 -13.25
N LEU A 114 -5.85 11.77 -13.78
CA LEU A 114 -6.29 10.75 -14.74
C LEU A 114 -5.61 10.95 -16.09
N GLU A 115 -5.62 12.18 -16.63
CA GLU A 115 -5.02 12.51 -17.92
C GLU A 115 -3.57 12.08 -17.99
N TYR A 116 -2.74 12.54 -17.05
CA TYR A 116 -1.32 12.21 -17.03
C TYR A 116 -1.08 10.69 -17.05
N ARG A 117 -1.77 9.95 -16.19
CA ARG A 117 -1.53 8.51 -16.05
C ARG A 117 -2.04 7.71 -17.24
N MET A 118 -3.20 8.06 -17.75
CA MET A 118 -3.82 7.36 -18.87
C MET A 118 -3.08 7.62 -20.17
N GLU A 119 -2.68 8.86 -20.44
CA GLU A 119 -1.92 9.21 -21.64
C GLU A 119 -0.49 8.63 -21.56
N HIS A 120 0.20 8.80 -20.43
CA HIS A 120 1.54 8.23 -20.25
C HIS A 120 1.55 6.70 -20.36
N ALA A 121 0.54 6.02 -19.81
CA ALA A 121 0.39 4.57 -19.94
C ALA A 121 -0.16 4.14 -21.31
N GLU A 122 -0.63 5.06 -22.17
CA GLU A 122 -1.29 4.74 -23.45
C GLU A 122 -2.47 3.79 -23.25
N ALA A 123 -3.37 4.12 -22.31
CA ALA A 123 -4.53 3.31 -22.02
C ALA A 123 -5.50 3.25 -23.21
N SER A 124 -5.82 2.06 -23.68
CA SER A 124 -6.67 1.86 -24.85
C SER A 124 -8.15 1.78 -24.52
N VAL A 125 -8.48 1.31 -23.32
CA VAL A 125 -9.84 1.20 -22.78
C VAL A 125 -9.84 1.70 -21.34
N ALA A 126 -10.93 2.35 -20.94
CA ALA A 126 -11.19 2.73 -19.54
C ALA A 126 -12.51 2.13 -19.06
N ILE A 127 -12.53 1.63 -17.83
CA ILE A 127 -13.73 1.16 -17.15
C ILE A 127 -14.00 2.11 -15.98
N ALA A 128 -15.16 2.75 -15.98
CA ALA A 128 -15.50 3.81 -15.03
C ALA A 128 -16.95 3.69 -14.52
N GLU A 129 -17.24 4.37 -13.40
CA GLU A 129 -18.59 4.47 -12.84
C GLU A 129 -19.06 5.93 -12.80
N PRO A 130 -20.32 6.27 -12.40
CA PRO A 130 -20.84 7.62 -12.44
C PRO A 130 -19.97 8.68 -11.75
N THR A 131 -19.35 8.33 -10.61
CA THR A 131 -18.54 9.29 -9.83
C THR A 131 -17.24 9.71 -10.53
N THR A 132 -16.70 8.85 -11.40
CA THR A 132 -15.42 9.07 -12.11
C THR A 132 -15.61 9.50 -13.56
N LEU A 133 -16.78 9.18 -14.14
CA LEU A 133 -17.02 9.38 -15.56
C LEU A 133 -16.91 10.85 -15.99
N GLN A 134 -17.42 11.79 -15.21
CA GLN A 134 -17.37 13.22 -15.57
C GLN A 134 -15.92 13.73 -15.69
N ASN A 135 -15.05 13.32 -14.76
CA ASN A 135 -13.62 13.65 -14.83
C ASN A 135 -12.97 13.04 -16.08
N LEU A 136 -13.34 11.80 -16.44
CA LEU A 136 -12.81 11.11 -17.60
C LEU A 136 -13.30 11.73 -18.91
N LEU A 137 -14.58 12.09 -19.00
CA LEU A 137 -15.14 12.76 -20.18
C LEU A 137 -14.58 14.16 -20.42
N ALA A 138 -14.25 14.89 -19.34
CA ALA A 138 -13.63 16.21 -19.42
C ALA A 138 -12.23 16.20 -20.06
N ILE A 139 -11.54 15.05 -20.04
CA ILE A 139 -10.19 14.90 -20.60
C ILE A 139 -10.17 14.01 -21.85
N ARG A 140 -11.32 13.47 -22.26
CA ARG A 140 -11.45 12.43 -23.31
C ARG A 140 -10.70 12.80 -24.59
N ASP A 141 -10.81 14.04 -25.04
CA ASP A 141 -10.24 14.50 -26.31
C ASP A 141 -8.70 14.68 -26.24
N ARG A 142 -8.13 14.68 -25.04
CA ARG A 142 -6.68 14.74 -24.81
C ARG A 142 -6.04 13.35 -24.64
N LEU A 143 -6.85 12.30 -24.56
CA LEU A 143 -6.39 10.92 -24.43
C LEU A 143 -6.29 10.26 -25.82
N THR A 144 -5.11 10.40 -26.44
CA THR A 144 -4.89 10.02 -27.84
C THR A 144 -5.01 8.52 -28.12
N HIS A 145 -4.71 7.70 -27.11
CA HIS A 145 -4.75 6.23 -27.20
C HIS A 145 -6.08 5.61 -26.76
N LEU A 146 -6.93 6.37 -26.04
CA LEU A 146 -8.19 5.86 -25.51
C LEU A 146 -9.22 5.66 -26.64
N ARG A 147 -9.59 4.42 -26.91
CA ARG A 147 -10.57 4.05 -27.95
C ARG A 147 -11.99 3.95 -27.39
N HIS A 148 -12.15 3.31 -26.24
CA HIS A 148 -13.44 3.00 -25.65
C HIS A 148 -13.49 3.32 -24.15
N ILE A 149 -14.66 3.75 -23.70
CA ILE A 149 -15.00 3.87 -22.29
C ILE A 149 -16.16 2.89 -22.02
N ILE A 150 -16.03 2.06 -21.01
CA ILE A 150 -17.06 1.14 -20.53
C ILE A 150 -17.60 1.70 -19.22
N GLY A 151 -18.90 2.00 -19.17
CA GLY A 151 -19.57 2.56 -18.02
C GLY A 151 -20.30 1.49 -17.21
N VAL A 152 -19.97 1.41 -15.91
CA VAL A 152 -20.68 0.57 -14.95
C VAL A 152 -21.74 1.43 -14.27
N ASP A 153 -23.02 1.01 -14.36
CA ASP A 153 -24.18 1.78 -13.87
C ASP A 153 -24.27 3.20 -14.46
N VAL A 154 -23.87 3.34 -15.70
CA VAL A 154 -23.87 4.61 -16.45
C VAL A 154 -24.78 4.52 -17.65
N ALA A 155 -25.65 5.52 -17.83
CA ALA A 155 -26.45 5.71 -19.03
C ALA A 155 -25.96 6.99 -19.77
N ASP A 156 -24.96 6.86 -20.63
CA ASP A 156 -24.41 7.94 -21.45
C ASP A 156 -24.14 7.43 -22.87
N ALA A 157 -24.50 8.21 -23.87
CA ALA A 157 -24.33 7.83 -25.28
C ALA A 157 -22.86 7.73 -25.73
N LYS A 158 -21.93 8.31 -24.99
CA LYS A 158 -20.48 8.29 -25.28
C LYS A 158 -19.75 7.10 -24.69
N VAL A 159 -20.44 6.27 -23.91
CA VAL A 159 -19.84 5.11 -23.23
C VAL A 159 -20.58 3.83 -23.57
N LEU A 160 -19.88 2.70 -23.51
CA LEU A 160 -20.44 1.38 -23.67
C LEU A 160 -21.03 0.92 -22.34
N ASP A 161 -22.27 0.48 -22.33
CA ASP A 161 -22.93 -0.02 -21.13
C ASP A 161 -22.35 -1.39 -20.75
N TRP A 162 -21.84 -1.51 -19.53
CA TRP A 162 -21.22 -2.73 -18.99
C TRP A 162 -22.16 -3.95 -19.08
N LYS A 163 -23.41 -3.82 -18.64
CA LYS A 163 -24.37 -4.95 -18.59
C LYS A 163 -24.68 -5.44 -20.00
N LYS A 164 -25.04 -4.52 -20.90
CA LYS A 164 -25.32 -4.84 -22.31
C LYS A 164 -24.12 -5.44 -23.03
N LEU A 165 -22.90 -4.99 -22.67
CA LEU A 165 -21.67 -5.49 -23.24
C LEU A 165 -21.44 -6.96 -22.84
N LEU A 166 -21.61 -7.29 -21.55
CA LEU A 166 -21.46 -8.64 -21.05
C LEU A 166 -22.58 -9.59 -21.50
N GLU A 167 -23.82 -9.12 -21.59
CA GLU A 167 -24.97 -9.91 -22.08
C GLU A 167 -24.76 -10.41 -23.50
N LYS A 168 -24.12 -9.61 -24.36
CA LYS A 168 -23.82 -9.96 -25.75
C LYS A 168 -22.62 -10.88 -25.91
N ALA A 169 -21.75 -10.96 -24.92
CA ALA A 169 -20.50 -11.71 -25.00
C ALA A 169 -20.67 -13.14 -24.47
N GLY A 170 -20.04 -14.09 -25.15
CA GLY A 170 -19.97 -15.48 -24.67
C GLY A 170 -19.16 -15.63 -23.41
N SER A 171 -19.47 -16.64 -22.59
CA SER A 171 -18.77 -16.94 -21.33
C SER A 171 -17.66 -18.00 -21.48
N ASP A 172 -17.44 -18.48 -22.70
CA ASP A 172 -16.30 -19.37 -22.98
C ASP A 172 -15.09 -18.53 -23.39
N TYR A 173 -14.06 -18.56 -22.54
CA TYR A 173 -12.80 -17.87 -22.78
C TYR A 173 -11.63 -18.68 -22.19
N ARG A 174 -10.63 -18.95 -23.00
CA ARG A 174 -9.43 -19.64 -22.55
C ARG A 174 -8.38 -18.63 -22.10
N CYS A 175 -7.99 -18.71 -20.83
CA CYS A 175 -6.90 -17.90 -20.30
C CYS A 175 -5.63 -18.06 -21.14
N ILE A 176 -5.01 -16.95 -21.55
CA ILE A 176 -3.77 -16.95 -22.33
C ILE A 176 -2.63 -17.43 -21.44
N GLU A 177 -1.79 -18.32 -21.99
CA GLU A 177 -0.55 -18.71 -21.34
C GLU A 177 0.46 -17.55 -21.38
N THR A 178 0.65 -16.90 -20.25
CA THR A 178 1.67 -15.87 -20.08
C THR A 178 2.95 -16.47 -19.50
N ALA A 179 4.11 -15.94 -19.89
CA ALA A 179 5.34 -16.19 -19.14
C ALA A 179 5.22 -15.49 -17.77
N ALA A 180 5.90 -16.04 -16.75
CA ALA A 180 5.90 -15.43 -15.43
C ALA A 180 6.46 -13.99 -15.42
N ASN A 181 7.34 -13.67 -16.38
CA ASN A 181 7.91 -12.34 -16.57
C ASN A 181 7.11 -11.42 -17.50
N ASP A 182 5.99 -11.89 -18.07
CA ASP A 182 5.17 -11.00 -18.89
C ASP A 182 4.58 -9.86 -18.04
N PRO A 183 4.50 -8.65 -18.61
CA PRO A 183 3.84 -7.52 -17.95
C PRO A 183 2.37 -7.82 -17.63
N ALA A 184 1.94 -7.44 -16.44
CA ALA A 184 0.58 -7.66 -15.97
C ALA A 184 -0.08 -6.39 -15.43
N LEU A 185 0.69 -5.47 -14.84
CA LEU A 185 0.15 -4.40 -14.03
C LEU A 185 1.05 -3.18 -14.05
N ILE A 186 0.48 -1.96 -14.17
CA ILE A 186 1.17 -0.69 -13.95
C ILE A 186 0.50 0.03 -12.79
N ILE A 187 1.22 0.20 -11.68
CA ILE A 187 0.76 1.04 -10.55
C ILE A 187 1.60 2.31 -10.50
N TYR A 188 0.93 3.47 -10.53
CA TYR A 188 1.61 4.76 -10.42
C TYR A 188 1.91 5.10 -8.97
N THR A 189 3.17 5.40 -8.69
CA THR A 189 3.61 5.90 -7.38
C THR A 189 3.54 7.42 -7.35
N SER A 190 3.23 8.00 -6.19
CA SER A 190 3.43 9.41 -5.94
C SER A 190 4.93 9.66 -5.77
N GLY A 191 5.62 10.06 -6.84
CA GLY A 191 7.03 10.40 -6.74
C GLY A 191 7.27 11.52 -5.71
N THR A 192 8.27 11.37 -4.84
CA THR A 192 8.72 12.46 -3.95
C THR A 192 9.34 13.61 -4.74
N THR A 193 9.86 13.30 -5.94
CA THR A 193 10.48 14.27 -6.86
C THR A 193 9.95 14.03 -8.28
N GLY A 194 9.24 15.01 -8.84
CA GLY A 194 8.75 14.97 -10.21
C GLY A 194 7.38 14.30 -10.40
N PRO A 195 6.97 14.03 -11.66
CA PRO A 195 5.69 13.42 -11.97
C PRO A 195 5.60 11.97 -11.48
N PRO A 196 4.37 11.45 -11.28
CA PRO A 196 4.17 10.06 -10.85
C PRO A 196 4.83 9.06 -11.83
N LYS A 197 5.48 8.03 -11.26
CA LYS A 197 6.14 6.97 -12.05
C LYS A 197 5.28 5.72 -12.08
N GLY A 198 5.07 5.13 -13.25
CA GLY A 198 4.36 3.87 -13.41
C GLY A 198 5.28 2.68 -13.18
N ALA A 199 5.14 1.97 -12.07
CA ALA A 199 5.88 0.74 -11.82
C ALA A 199 5.23 -0.42 -12.60
N LEU A 200 5.91 -0.91 -13.63
CA LEU A 200 5.48 -2.05 -14.43
C LEU A 200 5.82 -3.35 -13.70
N LYS A 201 4.83 -4.17 -13.45
CA LYS A 201 4.95 -5.44 -12.72
C LYS A 201 4.64 -6.63 -13.62
N ALA A 202 5.41 -7.70 -13.44
CA ALA A 202 5.18 -8.98 -14.09
C ALA A 202 4.16 -9.83 -13.30
N HIS A 203 3.61 -10.86 -13.95
CA HIS A 203 2.75 -11.84 -13.28
C HIS A 203 3.42 -12.49 -12.06
N ARG A 204 4.74 -12.75 -12.09
CA ARG A 204 5.51 -13.40 -11.02
C ARG A 204 5.52 -12.65 -9.67
N VAL A 205 5.18 -11.36 -9.67
CA VAL A 205 5.18 -10.58 -8.42
C VAL A 205 4.21 -11.14 -7.37
N MET A 206 3.16 -11.86 -7.81
CA MET A 206 2.28 -12.56 -6.87
C MET A 206 3.02 -13.64 -6.08
N ILE A 207 3.93 -14.37 -6.73
CA ILE A 207 4.77 -15.38 -6.06
C ILE A 207 5.70 -14.70 -5.06
N GLY A 208 6.30 -13.56 -5.43
CA GLY A 208 7.15 -12.77 -4.54
C GLY A 208 6.42 -12.25 -3.30
N ASN A 209 5.14 -11.92 -3.41
CA ASN A 209 4.34 -11.43 -2.27
C ASN A 209 3.95 -12.53 -1.27
N VAL A 210 3.90 -13.80 -1.69
CA VAL A 210 3.35 -14.90 -0.88
C VAL A 210 4.00 -15.04 0.50
N PRO A 211 5.33 -15.07 0.65
CA PRO A 211 5.92 -15.24 1.97
C PRO A 211 5.53 -14.13 2.93
N GLY A 212 5.59 -12.89 2.47
CA GLY A 212 5.20 -11.73 3.28
C GLY A 212 3.72 -11.79 3.68
N PHE A 213 2.82 -12.07 2.74
CA PHE A 213 1.38 -12.16 3.02
C PHE A 213 1.06 -13.31 4.00
N VAL A 214 1.62 -14.49 3.78
CA VAL A 214 1.41 -15.65 4.66
C VAL A 214 1.85 -15.37 6.09
N HIS A 215 3.04 -14.80 6.25
CA HIS A 215 3.60 -14.57 7.58
C HIS A 215 2.96 -13.34 8.27
N SER A 216 2.68 -12.25 7.56
CA SER A 216 2.01 -11.08 8.16
C SER A 216 0.59 -11.38 8.64
N HIS A 217 -0.01 -12.47 8.16
CA HIS A 217 -1.30 -12.97 8.61
C HIS A 217 -1.20 -14.29 9.38
N ASP A 218 -0.07 -14.49 10.10
CA ASP A 218 0.14 -15.59 11.03
C ASP A 218 -0.17 -16.96 10.39
N PHE A 219 0.56 -17.30 9.33
CA PHE A 219 0.41 -18.49 8.50
C PHE A 219 -0.96 -18.58 7.80
N PHE A 220 -1.32 -17.53 7.07
CA PHE A 220 -2.50 -17.56 6.19
C PHE A 220 -2.33 -18.59 5.05
N PRO A 221 -3.40 -19.33 4.64
CA PRO A 221 -4.74 -19.32 5.21
C PRO A 221 -4.91 -20.32 6.34
N GLN A 222 -5.88 -20.05 7.20
CA GLN A 222 -6.37 -20.99 8.19
C GLN A 222 -7.85 -21.32 7.94
N PRO A 223 -8.37 -22.48 8.40
CA PRO A 223 -9.77 -22.81 8.24
C PRO A 223 -10.70 -21.71 8.77
N GLY A 224 -11.66 -21.30 7.93
CA GLY A 224 -12.61 -20.25 8.26
C GLY A 224 -12.09 -18.82 8.11
N ASP A 225 -10.90 -18.63 7.54
CA ASP A 225 -10.41 -17.28 7.24
C ASP A 225 -11.34 -16.55 6.26
N MET A 226 -11.57 -15.29 6.53
CA MET A 226 -12.29 -14.30 5.74
C MET A 226 -11.48 -13.01 5.79
N PHE A 227 -11.20 -12.42 4.63
CA PHE A 227 -10.36 -11.25 4.53
C PHE A 227 -11.17 -9.97 4.31
N TRP A 228 -10.72 -8.86 4.87
CA TRP A 228 -11.20 -7.51 4.55
C TRP A 228 -10.10 -6.49 4.68
N SER A 229 -10.16 -5.46 3.83
CA SER A 229 -9.36 -4.24 3.95
C SER A 229 -10.14 -3.05 3.40
N PRO A 230 -10.11 -1.88 4.07
CA PRO A 230 -10.67 -0.66 3.51
C PRO A 230 -9.79 -0.02 2.43
N ALA A 231 -8.61 -0.58 2.16
CA ALA A 231 -7.68 -0.05 1.17
C ALA A 231 -8.25 -0.17 -0.24
N ASP A 232 -8.22 0.93 -1.00
CA ASP A 232 -8.70 0.99 -2.39
C ASP A 232 -7.92 -0.02 -3.27
N TRP A 233 -8.64 -0.83 -4.04
CA TRP A 233 -8.06 -1.84 -4.94
C TRP A 233 -7.29 -1.24 -6.14
N ALA A 234 -7.24 0.07 -6.26
CA ALA A 234 -6.37 0.75 -7.22
C ALA A 234 -4.92 0.91 -6.73
N TRP A 235 -4.63 0.60 -5.47
CA TRP A 235 -3.29 0.70 -4.88
C TRP A 235 -2.71 -0.67 -4.52
N THR A 236 -1.38 -0.71 -4.36
CA THR A 236 -0.67 -1.94 -3.96
C THR A 236 -1.33 -2.58 -2.73
N GLY A 237 -1.61 -1.81 -1.68
CA GLY A 237 -2.21 -2.32 -0.44
C GLY A 237 -3.58 -2.99 -0.64
N GLY A 238 -4.48 -2.39 -1.40
CA GLY A 238 -5.81 -2.98 -1.66
C GLY A 238 -5.77 -4.15 -2.63
N LEU A 239 -4.96 -4.05 -3.69
CA LEU A 239 -4.92 -5.07 -4.75
C LEU A 239 -3.96 -6.21 -4.42
N MET A 240 -2.70 -5.88 -4.08
CA MET A 240 -1.60 -6.84 -3.95
C MET A 240 -1.42 -7.36 -2.52
N ASP A 241 -2.01 -6.66 -1.53
CA ASP A 241 -1.89 -7.03 -0.11
C ASP A 241 -3.24 -7.44 0.49
N ALA A 242 -4.30 -7.47 -0.32
CA ALA A 242 -5.64 -7.89 0.12
C ALA A 242 -6.34 -8.77 -0.93
N LEU A 243 -6.85 -8.19 -2.04
CA LEU A 243 -7.71 -8.88 -3.00
C LEU A 243 -7.03 -10.12 -3.62
N LEU A 244 -5.93 -9.90 -4.33
CA LEU A 244 -5.29 -10.98 -5.10
C LEU A 244 -4.67 -12.07 -4.20
N PRO A 245 -3.94 -11.75 -3.11
CA PRO A 245 -3.38 -12.81 -2.29
C PRO A 245 -4.45 -13.60 -1.50
N ALA A 246 -5.56 -12.98 -1.06
CA ALA A 246 -6.67 -13.74 -0.49
C ALA A 246 -7.23 -14.75 -1.51
N TRP A 247 -7.43 -14.32 -2.74
CA TRP A 247 -7.91 -15.17 -3.83
C TRP A 247 -6.91 -16.21 -4.30
N LEU A 248 -5.61 -15.93 -4.22
CA LEU A 248 -4.58 -16.93 -4.52
C LEU A 248 -4.75 -18.20 -3.67
N PHE A 249 -5.17 -18.03 -2.44
CA PHE A 249 -5.46 -19.12 -1.51
C PHE A 249 -6.93 -19.60 -1.51
N GLY A 250 -7.76 -19.08 -2.40
CA GLY A 250 -9.18 -19.43 -2.48
C GLY A 250 -9.99 -19.00 -1.27
N VAL A 251 -9.55 -17.96 -0.56
CA VAL A 251 -10.22 -17.37 0.61
C VAL A 251 -11.07 -16.19 0.16
N PRO A 252 -12.34 -16.09 0.64
CA PRO A 252 -13.21 -14.99 0.28
C PRO A 252 -12.74 -13.67 0.89
N ILE A 253 -13.02 -12.57 0.15
CA ILE A 253 -12.78 -11.22 0.63
C ILE A 253 -14.09 -10.44 0.68
N LEU A 254 -14.18 -9.50 1.63
CA LEU A 254 -15.24 -8.50 1.64
C LEU A 254 -14.80 -7.26 0.84
N GLY A 255 -15.61 -6.82 -0.11
CA GLY A 255 -15.53 -5.51 -0.74
C GLY A 255 -16.57 -4.58 -0.13
N TYR A 256 -16.17 -3.36 0.22
CA TYR A 256 -17.09 -2.35 0.73
C TYR A 256 -17.00 -1.08 -0.12
N ARG A 257 -18.12 -0.72 -0.77
CA ARG A 257 -18.24 0.52 -1.54
C ARG A 257 -18.76 1.63 -0.67
N GLY A 258 -17.84 2.33 -0.01
CA GLY A 258 -18.17 3.46 0.83
C GLY A 258 -16.92 4.12 1.40
N ARG A 259 -17.11 5.27 2.02
CA ARG A 259 -16.02 5.94 2.74
C ARG A 259 -15.67 5.16 4.00
N PHE A 260 -14.39 5.19 4.36
CA PHE A 260 -13.98 4.59 5.63
C PHE A 260 -14.62 5.34 6.80
N ASP A 261 -15.31 4.59 7.64
CA ASP A 261 -15.87 5.01 8.91
C ASP A 261 -15.53 3.95 9.97
N ALA A 262 -15.13 4.39 11.15
CA ALA A 262 -14.63 3.49 12.19
C ALA A 262 -15.72 2.57 12.77
N GLU A 263 -16.94 3.07 12.99
CA GLU A 263 -18.05 2.25 13.50
C GLU A 263 -18.54 1.28 12.42
N ARG A 264 -18.58 1.72 11.16
CA ARG A 264 -18.88 0.85 10.02
C ARG A 264 -17.83 -0.25 9.89
N ALA A 265 -16.55 0.05 10.11
CA ALA A 265 -15.49 -0.95 10.09
C ALA A 265 -15.76 -2.07 11.11
N TYR A 266 -16.08 -1.74 12.35
CA TYR A 266 -16.46 -2.74 13.37
C TYR A 266 -17.70 -3.53 13.00
N TYR A 267 -18.73 -2.87 12.48
CA TYR A 267 -19.94 -3.53 11.99
C TYR A 267 -19.62 -4.57 10.90
N LEU A 268 -18.76 -4.22 9.93
CA LEU A 268 -18.37 -5.12 8.86
C LEU A 268 -17.53 -6.31 9.37
N LEU A 269 -16.61 -6.06 10.30
CA LEU A 269 -15.82 -7.12 10.94
C LEU A 269 -16.70 -8.13 11.65
N GLU A 270 -17.73 -7.67 12.38
CA GLU A 270 -18.68 -8.52 13.09
C GLU A 270 -19.62 -9.25 12.13
N LYS A 271 -20.31 -8.49 11.25
CA LYS A 271 -21.34 -9.02 10.33
C LYS A 271 -20.82 -10.13 9.44
N TYR A 272 -19.63 -9.98 8.89
CA TYR A 272 -19.05 -10.94 7.97
C TYR A 272 -18.08 -11.92 8.64
N GLY A 273 -17.89 -11.83 9.95
CA GLY A 273 -16.98 -12.70 10.67
C GLY A 273 -15.54 -12.61 10.16
N VAL A 274 -15.09 -11.41 9.83
CA VAL A 274 -13.74 -11.17 9.27
C VAL A 274 -12.68 -11.62 10.28
N ARG A 275 -11.73 -12.43 9.80
CA ARG A 275 -10.65 -12.97 10.64
C ARG A 275 -9.29 -12.36 10.33
N ASN A 276 -9.11 -11.88 9.12
CA ASN A 276 -7.83 -11.29 8.67
C ASN A 276 -8.07 -9.93 8.03
N SER A 277 -7.28 -8.95 8.41
CA SER A 277 -7.45 -7.61 7.86
C SER A 277 -6.12 -6.91 7.62
N PHE A 278 -6.04 -6.19 6.50
CA PHE A 278 -5.06 -5.12 6.32
C PHE A 278 -5.72 -3.80 6.71
N LEU A 279 -5.23 -3.20 7.79
CA LEU A 279 -5.67 -1.89 8.28
C LEU A 279 -4.48 -0.94 8.34
N PHE A 280 -4.52 0.10 7.52
CA PHE A 280 -3.45 1.12 7.56
C PHE A 280 -3.47 1.90 8.88
N PRO A 281 -2.34 2.46 9.35
CA PRO A 281 -2.21 3.06 10.68
C PRO A 281 -3.25 4.14 11.00
N THR A 282 -3.59 4.97 10.03
CA THR A 282 -4.64 5.99 10.19
C THR A 282 -6.02 5.37 10.46
N ALA A 283 -6.38 4.26 9.79
CA ALA A 283 -7.64 3.55 10.08
C ALA A 283 -7.65 3.00 11.51
N LEU A 284 -6.57 2.38 11.95
CA LEU A 284 -6.43 1.87 13.32
C LEU A 284 -6.57 2.97 14.37
N LYS A 285 -5.93 4.12 14.15
CA LYS A 285 -6.03 5.30 15.04
C LYS A 285 -7.48 5.83 15.10
N LEU A 286 -8.16 5.90 13.97
CA LEU A 286 -9.59 6.31 13.92
C LEU A 286 -10.48 5.30 14.64
N MET A 287 -10.26 4.01 14.44
CA MET A 287 -11.00 2.94 15.13
C MET A 287 -10.78 2.99 16.65
N MET A 288 -9.54 3.14 17.10
CA MET A 288 -9.20 3.29 18.52
C MET A 288 -9.87 4.51 19.15
N LYS A 289 -9.85 5.65 18.44
CA LYS A 289 -10.45 6.90 18.93
C LYS A 289 -11.97 6.83 19.00
N ALA A 290 -12.63 6.28 17.99
CA ALA A 290 -14.09 6.23 17.90
C ALA A 290 -14.69 5.22 18.88
N VAL A 291 -14.06 4.07 19.06
CA VAL A 291 -14.54 3.00 19.96
C VAL A 291 -13.33 2.45 20.76
N PRO A 292 -12.98 3.09 21.88
CA PRO A 292 -11.82 2.66 22.68
C PRO A 292 -11.92 1.23 23.21
N ASN A 293 -13.15 0.75 23.51
CA ASN A 293 -13.41 -0.60 23.99
C ASN A 293 -14.39 -1.34 23.05
N PRO A 294 -13.91 -1.81 21.88
CA PRO A 294 -14.77 -2.49 20.91
C PRO A 294 -15.30 -3.85 21.41
N LYS A 295 -14.58 -4.57 22.29
CA LYS A 295 -15.05 -5.84 22.86
C LYS A 295 -16.39 -5.72 23.61
N ALA A 296 -16.68 -4.55 24.17
CA ALA A 296 -17.94 -4.31 24.88
C ALA A 296 -19.13 -4.13 23.94
N LYS A 297 -18.87 -3.75 22.67
CA LYS A 297 -19.92 -3.36 21.71
C LYS A 297 -20.07 -4.36 20.56
N TYR A 298 -18.98 -5.03 20.13
CA TYR A 298 -18.95 -5.88 18.95
C TYR A 298 -18.35 -7.27 19.25
N LYS A 299 -18.86 -8.29 18.57
CA LYS A 299 -18.32 -9.67 18.60
C LYS A 299 -17.29 -9.84 17.49
N ILE A 300 -16.08 -9.32 17.69
CA ILE A 300 -15.01 -9.36 16.72
C ILE A 300 -14.25 -10.66 16.86
N ASN A 301 -13.94 -11.32 15.73
CA ASN A 301 -13.21 -12.60 15.67
C ASN A 301 -11.95 -12.47 14.82
N LEU A 302 -11.24 -11.36 14.95
CA LEU A 302 -9.97 -11.17 14.23
C LEU A 302 -8.91 -12.15 14.73
N ARG A 303 -8.19 -12.76 13.79
CA ARG A 303 -7.04 -13.63 14.03
C ARG A 303 -5.73 -12.91 13.75
N SER A 304 -5.69 -12.07 12.73
CA SER A 304 -4.52 -11.29 12.38
C SER A 304 -4.88 -9.91 11.84
N ILE A 305 -4.03 -8.94 12.14
CA ILE A 305 -4.01 -7.63 11.50
C ILE A 305 -2.61 -7.39 10.97
N MET A 306 -2.52 -7.14 9.67
CA MET A 306 -1.34 -6.55 9.06
C MET A 306 -1.53 -5.04 8.93
N SER A 307 -0.47 -4.27 9.13
CA SER A 307 -0.46 -2.83 8.90
C SER A 307 0.81 -2.39 8.18
N ALA A 308 0.67 -1.42 7.29
CA ALA A 308 1.76 -0.93 6.44
C ALA A 308 1.54 0.50 5.96
N GLY A 309 2.59 1.08 5.37
CA GLY A 309 2.56 2.39 4.73
C GLY A 309 3.04 3.53 5.62
N GLU A 310 2.88 3.41 6.92
CA GLU A 310 3.37 4.30 7.97
C GLU A 310 3.69 3.47 9.22
N SER A 311 4.38 4.06 10.21
CA SER A 311 4.56 3.43 11.52
C SER A 311 3.22 3.38 12.28
N VAL A 312 2.90 2.23 12.83
CA VAL A 312 1.67 2.04 13.63
C VAL A 312 1.75 2.78 14.97
N GLY A 313 2.89 2.70 15.63
CA GLY A 313 3.10 3.25 16.97
C GLY A 313 2.69 2.27 18.08
N VAL A 314 3.48 2.34 19.18
CA VAL A 314 3.37 1.39 20.31
C VAL A 314 1.96 1.40 20.94
N THR A 315 1.38 2.58 21.16
CA THR A 315 0.04 2.72 21.76
C THR A 315 -1.05 1.99 20.98
N VAL A 316 -1.02 2.05 19.65
CA VAL A 316 -2.00 1.37 18.79
C VAL A 316 -1.80 -0.14 18.83
N ILE A 317 -0.54 -0.60 18.87
CA ILE A 317 -0.20 -2.04 18.98
C ILE A 317 -0.71 -2.59 20.31
N GLU A 318 -0.48 -1.87 21.43
CA GLU A 318 -0.94 -2.26 22.76
C GLU A 318 -2.47 -2.30 22.83
N TRP A 319 -3.12 -1.25 22.33
CA TRP A 319 -4.58 -1.20 22.25
C TRP A 319 -5.16 -2.39 21.44
N ALA A 320 -4.59 -2.71 20.28
CA ALA A 320 -5.07 -3.82 19.47
C ALA A 320 -4.92 -5.16 20.20
N ARG A 321 -3.81 -5.35 20.92
CA ARG A 321 -3.61 -6.56 21.74
C ARG A 321 -4.65 -6.67 22.86
N GLU A 322 -4.92 -5.58 23.56
CA GLU A 322 -5.86 -5.56 24.67
C GLU A 322 -7.31 -5.59 24.23
N GLN A 323 -7.66 -4.79 23.22
CA GLN A 323 -9.03 -4.52 22.83
C GLN A 323 -9.52 -5.33 21.62
N LEU A 324 -8.65 -5.76 20.73
CA LEU A 324 -9.01 -6.62 19.60
C LEU A 324 -8.53 -8.08 19.81
N GLY A 325 -7.62 -8.31 20.75
CA GLY A 325 -7.07 -9.65 21.03
C GLY A 325 -6.03 -10.12 20.02
N VAL A 326 -5.50 -9.20 19.18
CA VAL A 326 -4.51 -9.51 18.15
C VAL A 326 -3.29 -8.62 18.25
N THR A 327 -2.13 -9.15 17.92
CA THR A 327 -0.92 -8.33 17.70
C THR A 327 -0.90 -7.87 16.25
N ILE A 328 -0.61 -6.59 16.02
CA ILE A 328 -0.46 -6.05 14.68
C ILE A 328 0.90 -6.49 14.12
N ASN A 329 0.89 -7.17 13.00
CA ASN A 329 2.09 -7.46 12.24
C ASN A 329 2.38 -6.29 11.29
N GLU A 330 3.30 -5.41 11.66
CA GLU A 330 3.76 -4.36 10.74
C GLU A 330 4.52 -4.99 9.57
N MET A 331 4.33 -4.43 8.38
CA MET A 331 4.98 -4.84 7.14
C MET A 331 5.57 -3.62 6.44
N PHE A 332 6.72 -3.83 5.81
CA PHE A 332 7.39 -2.85 4.98
C PHE A 332 7.56 -3.37 3.56
N GLY A 333 7.28 -2.50 2.62
CA GLY A 333 7.46 -2.69 1.20
C GLY A 333 7.11 -1.42 0.43
N GLN A 334 7.25 -1.48 -0.85
CA GLN A 334 6.97 -0.39 -1.78
C GLN A 334 6.22 -0.92 -2.99
N THR A 335 5.67 -0.02 -3.80
CA THR A 335 5.05 -0.44 -5.07
C THR A 335 6.02 -1.24 -5.93
N GLU A 336 7.30 -0.90 -5.94
CA GLU A 336 8.36 -1.55 -6.72
C GLU A 336 8.80 -2.90 -6.14
N ILE A 337 8.80 -3.01 -4.81
CA ILE A 337 9.36 -4.14 -4.05
C ILE A 337 8.45 -4.37 -2.84
N ASN A 338 7.42 -5.17 -3.00
CA ASN A 338 6.39 -5.30 -1.99
C ASN A 338 6.63 -6.47 -1.02
N TYR A 339 6.15 -6.37 0.21
CA TYR A 339 6.14 -7.45 1.20
C TYR A 339 7.51 -8.05 1.55
N VAL A 340 8.54 -7.23 1.73
CA VAL A 340 9.92 -7.74 1.89
C VAL A 340 10.40 -7.85 3.34
N VAL A 341 9.82 -7.07 4.27
CA VAL A 341 10.15 -7.07 5.70
C VAL A 341 8.87 -7.00 6.52
N GLY A 342 8.85 -7.66 7.65
CA GLY A 342 7.73 -7.50 8.56
C GLY A 342 7.74 -8.47 9.73
N ASN A 343 6.59 -8.57 10.37
CA ASN A 343 6.37 -9.38 11.55
C ASN A 343 5.48 -10.60 11.27
N CYS A 344 5.61 -11.61 12.10
CA CYS A 344 4.75 -12.78 12.19
C CYS A 344 4.66 -13.17 13.66
N GLN A 345 3.64 -12.70 14.36
CA GLN A 345 3.47 -12.96 15.79
C GLN A 345 3.45 -14.46 16.12
N ALA A 346 2.97 -15.27 15.18
CA ALA A 346 2.91 -16.73 15.35
C ALA A 346 4.25 -17.45 15.18
N ALA A 347 5.32 -16.75 14.70
CA ALA A 347 6.60 -17.40 14.39
C ALA A 347 7.80 -16.78 15.10
N TRP A 348 7.80 -15.45 15.32
CA TRP A 348 8.88 -14.74 16.02
C TRP A 348 8.37 -13.56 16.85
N PRO A 349 9.11 -13.14 17.89
CA PRO A 349 8.71 -12.00 18.71
C PRO A 349 8.53 -10.72 17.89
N VAL A 350 7.46 -9.98 18.13
CA VAL A 350 7.28 -8.65 17.57
C VAL A 350 7.97 -7.63 18.48
N LYS A 351 8.94 -6.88 17.94
CA LYS A 351 9.60 -5.76 18.64
C LYS A 351 8.86 -4.46 18.27
N PRO A 352 8.08 -3.87 19.21
CA PRO A 352 7.35 -2.62 18.92
C PRO A 352 8.30 -1.49 18.50
N GLY A 353 7.94 -0.80 17.40
CA GLY A 353 8.76 0.26 16.80
C GLY A 353 9.74 -0.21 15.74
N SER A 354 10.01 -1.52 15.61
CA SER A 354 10.69 -2.07 14.45
C SER A 354 9.68 -2.38 13.34
N ILE A 355 10.13 -2.35 12.08
CA ILE A 355 9.33 -2.83 10.94
C ILE A 355 9.43 -4.35 10.74
N GLY A 356 10.07 -5.06 11.67
CA GLY A 356 10.23 -6.52 11.64
C GLY A 356 11.54 -7.00 11.02
N ARG A 357 11.52 -8.25 10.56
CA ARG A 357 12.65 -8.95 9.92
C ARG A 357 12.36 -9.20 8.44
N PRO A 358 13.39 -9.41 7.59
CA PRO A 358 13.17 -9.86 6.20
C PRO A 358 12.30 -11.10 6.14
N TYR A 359 11.25 -11.08 5.31
CA TYR A 359 10.45 -12.29 5.12
C TYR A 359 11.24 -13.38 4.40
N PRO A 360 10.93 -14.66 4.65
CA PRO A 360 11.57 -15.78 3.97
C PRO A 360 11.60 -15.62 2.46
N GLY A 361 12.78 -15.75 1.86
CA GLY A 361 13.02 -15.57 0.43
C GLY A 361 13.58 -14.21 0.04
N HIS A 362 13.37 -13.17 0.84
CA HIS A 362 13.88 -11.83 0.56
C HIS A 362 15.21 -11.57 1.31
N ARG A 363 16.26 -11.28 0.58
CA ARG A 363 17.50 -10.82 1.18
C ARG A 363 17.49 -9.30 1.29
N VAL A 364 17.39 -8.81 2.51
CA VAL A 364 17.34 -7.37 2.82
C VAL A 364 18.56 -7.00 3.66
N ALA A 365 19.19 -5.88 3.34
CA ALA A 365 20.32 -5.34 4.08
C ALA A 365 20.18 -3.83 4.26
N VAL A 366 21.01 -3.27 5.12
CA VAL A 366 21.27 -1.84 5.22
C VAL A 366 22.61 -1.57 4.58
N ILE A 367 22.64 -0.70 3.57
CA ILE A 367 23.82 -0.44 2.74
C ILE A 367 24.28 1.02 2.81
N ASP A 368 25.55 1.24 2.51
CA ASP A 368 26.11 2.58 2.28
C ASP A 368 25.86 3.06 0.84
N GLU A 369 26.37 4.23 0.50
CA GLU A 369 26.26 4.85 -0.82
C GLU A 369 27.01 4.09 -1.95
N ASN A 370 27.92 3.18 -1.59
CA ASN A 370 28.68 2.35 -2.53
C ASN A 370 28.03 0.96 -2.73
N GLY A 371 26.94 0.66 -2.00
CA GLY A 371 26.28 -0.63 -2.02
C GLY A 371 26.91 -1.69 -1.10
N SER A 372 27.79 -1.29 -0.20
CA SER A 372 28.38 -2.19 0.81
C SER A 372 27.47 -2.28 2.03
N GLU A 373 27.28 -3.49 2.56
CA GLU A 373 26.50 -3.66 3.80
C GLU A 373 27.22 -2.96 4.97
N VAL A 374 26.48 -2.15 5.72
CA VAL A 374 26.97 -1.50 6.94
C VAL A 374 26.93 -2.47 8.13
N ARG A 375 27.65 -2.15 9.21
CA ARG A 375 27.60 -2.95 10.44
C ARG A 375 26.23 -2.87 11.09
N ARG A 376 25.91 -3.90 11.88
CA ARG A 376 24.68 -3.88 12.71
C ARG A 376 24.64 -2.63 13.57
N GLY A 377 23.46 -2.01 13.67
CA GLY A 377 23.25 -0.76 14.39
C GLY A 377 23.63 0.52 13.63
N GLU A 378 24.40 0.45 12.56
CA GLU A 378 24.76 1.61 11.75
C GLU A 378 23.60 2.01 10.83
N LEU A 379 23.48 3.32 10.57
CA LEU A 379 22.49 3.90 9.69
C LEU A 379 22.92 3.78 8.21
N GLY A 380 22.03 3.32 7.38
CA GLY A 380 22.21 3.28 5.93
C GLY A 380 20.90 3.14 5.21
N GLU A 381 20.94 2.93 3.89
CA GLU A 381 19.75 2.72 3.07
C GLU A 381 19.28 1.26 3.17
N ILE A 382 17.99 1.06 3.40
CA ILE A 382 17.37 -0.26 3.33
C ILE A 382 17.34 -0.69 1.86
N ALA A 383 17.93 -1.83 1.56
CA ALA A 383 18.02 -2.35 0.19
C ALA A 383 17.68 -3.84 0.13
N VAL A 384 17.17 -4.27 -1.02
CA VAL A 384 16.74 -5.64 -1.27
C VAL A 384 17.56 -6.22 -2.43
N ASP A 385 18.14 -7.40 -2.24
CA ASP A 385 18.88 -8.10 -3.29
C ASP A 385 17.91 -8.63 -4.36
N ARG A 386 18.07 -8.18 -5.61
CA ARG A 386 17.18 -8.55 -6.71
C ARG A 386 17.46 -9.92 -7.32
N ARG A 387 18.56 -10.57 -6.98
CA ARG A 387 18.98 -11.82 -7.61
C ARG A 387 18.03 -12.96 -7.29
N GLY A 388 17.28 -13.38 -8.30
CA GLY A 388 16.33 -14.49 -8.17
C GLY A 388 15.06 -14.18 -7.36
N ASP A 389 14.89 -12.97 -6.86
CA ASP A 389 13.70 -12.57 -6.11
C ASP A 389 12.56 -12.16 -7.06
N PRO A 390 11.42 -12.88 -7.06
CA PRO A 390 10.31 -12.62 -7.97
C PRO A 390 9.51 -11.36 -7.64
N VAL A 391 9.72 -10.73 -6.48
CA VAL A 391 8.92 -9.59 -6.02
C VAL A 391 9.17 -8.30 -6.80
N PHE A 392 10.36 -8.20 -7.42
CA PHE A 392 10.74 -6.97 -8.10
C PHE A 392 9.85 -6.63 -9.29
N PHE A 393 9.52 -5.34 -9.41
CA PHE A 393 8.95 -4.77 -10.62
C PHE A 393 9.89 -4.99 -11.83
N LEU A 394 9.37 -4.82 -13.04
CA LEU A 394 10.20 -4.92 -14.25
C LEU A 394 11.00 -3.64 -14.47
N GLU A 395 10.30 -2.51 -14.50
CA GLU A 395 10.85 -1.18 -14.76
C GLU A 395 9.85 -0.08 -14.39
N TYR A 396 10.29 1.14 -14.36
CA TYR A 396 9.39 2.28 -14.46
C TYR A 396 9.00 2.49 -15.92
N TRP A 397 7.72 2.40 -16.22
CA TRP A 397 7.16 2.55 -17.56
C TRP A 397 7.69 3.79 -18.25
N LYS A 398 8.30 3.61 -19.44
CA LYS A 398 8.92 4.67 -20.25
C LYS A 398 9.93 5.57 -19.50
N ASN A 399 10.55 5.05 -18.45
CA ASN A 399 11.53 5.80 -17.67
C ASN A 399 12.77 4.94 -17.33
N PRO A 400 13.64 4.65 -18.32
CA PRO A 400 14.82 3.80 -18.12
C PRO A 400 15.82 4.41 -17.14
N GLN A 401 15.94 5.75 -17.09
CA GLN A 401 16.85 6.39 -16.14
C GLN A 401 16.39 6.17 -14.69
N ALA A 402 15.13 6.42 -14.38
CA ALA A 402 14.62 6.16 -13.03
C ALA A 402 14.70 4.66 -12.66
N THR A 403 14.56 3.77 -13.64
CA THR A 403 14.73 2.33 -13.44
C THR A 403 16.19 2.02 -13.07
N LYS A 404 17.15 2.57 -13.79
CA LYS A 404 18.58 2.41 -13.50
C LYS A 404 18.91 2.95 -12.10
N ASP A 405 18.44 4.15 -11.78
CA ASP A 405 18.70 4.84 -10.50
C ASP A 405 18.09 4.11 -9.29
N LYS A 406 17.18 3.14 -9.53
CA LYS A 406 16.60 2.31 -8.47
C LYS A 406 17.59 1.27 -7.92
N PHE A 407 18.72 1.05 -8.60
CA PHE A 407 19.64 -0.02 -8.27
C PHE A 407 21.07 0.48 -8.05
N ILE A 408 21.73 -0.09 -7.02
CA ILE A 408 23.18 -0.02 -6.82
C ILE A 408 23.69 -1.46 -6.93
N GLY A 409 24.31 -1.82 -8.06
CA GLY A 409 24.67 -3.20 -8.36
C GLY A 409 23.44 -4.12 -8.38
N ASP A 410 23.42 -5.12 -7.51
CA ASP A 410 22.29 -6.03 -7.33
C ASP A 410 21.29 -5.58 -6.28
N TRP A 411 21.52 -4.48 -5.58
CA TRP A 411 20.64 -3.94 -4.57
C TRP A 411 19.57 -3.06 -5.18
N GLY A 412 18.31 -3.40 -4.96
CA GLY A 412 17.17 -2.52 -5.18
C GLY A 412 17.02 -1.56 -4.01
N CYS A 413 17.36 -0.30 -4.23
CA CYS A 413 17.33 0.77 -3.24
C CYS A 413 15.91 1.18 -2.93
N THR A 414 15.52 1.22 -1.64
CA THR A 414 14.17 1.61 -1.27
C THR A 414 13.98 3.13 -1.23
N GLY A 415 15.06 3.89 -1.06
CA GLY A 415 15.02 5.31 -0.74
C GLY A 415 14.64 5.55 0.72
N ASP A 416 14.66 4.52 1.55
CA ASP A 416 14.35 4.57 2.97
C ASP A 416 15.60 4.27 3.79
N GLN A 417 15.85 5.05 4.84
CA GLN A 417 16.96 4.86 5.76
C GLN A 417 16.52 4.03 6.95
N GLY A 418 17.41 3.19 7.43
CA GLY A 418 17.17 2.34 8.59
C GLY A 418 18.42 1.80 9.21
N ARG A 419 18.24 1.07 10.30
CA ARG A 419 19.29 0.31 10.99
C ARG A 419 18.81 -1.12 11.16
N MET A 420 19.72 -2.07 11.14
CA MET A 420 19.42 -3.47 11.44
C MET A 420 20.10 -3.83 12.77
N ASP A 421 19.32 -4.29 13.77
CA ASP A 421 19.87 -4.68 15.07
C ASP A 421 20.55 -6.07 15.02
N GLU A 422 21.17 -6.47 16.13
CA GLU A 422 21.88 -7.75 16.26
C GLU A 422 20.97 -8.97 16.02
N ASP A 423 19.68 -8.85 16.34
CA ASP A 423 18.68 -9.90 16.14
C ASP A 423 18.06 -9.88 14.71
N GLY A 424 18.52 -8.97 13.84
CA GLY A 424 18.07 -8.86 12.46
C GLY A 424 16.77 -8.07 12.25
N TYR A 425 16.28 -7.35 13.27
CA TYR A 425 15.14 -6.44 13.09
C TYR A 425 15.58 -5.13 12.45
N LEU A 426 14.75 -4.64 11.53
CA LEU A 426 14.94 -3.36 10.86
C LEU A 426 14.17 -2.25 11.59
N TRP A 427 14.85 -1.13 11.80
CA TRP A 427 14.34 0.07 12.44
C TRP A 427 14.34 1.21 11.43
N TYR A 428 13.15 1.59 11.00
CA TYR A 428 12.95 2.65 10.02
C TYR A 428 13.30 4.01 10.62
N GLN A 429 14.08 4.83 9.89
CA GLN A 429 14.54 6.14 10.33
C GLN A 429 14.01 7.30 9.47
N GLY A 430 13.42 7.02 8.34
CA GLY A 430 12.85 8.01 7.43
C GLY A 430 13.27 7.79 5.98
N ARG A 431 12.80 8.68 5.12
CA ARG A 431 13.21 8.70 3.71
C ARG A 431 14.62 9.22 3.57
N SER A 432 15.37 8.74 2.60
CA SER A 432 16.73 9.23 2.29
C SER A 432 16.74 10.73 1.97
N ASP A 433 15.69 11.22 1.31
CA ASP A 433 15.48 12.62 0.98
C ASP A 433 14.94 13.46 2.16
N ASP A 434 14.49 12.82 3.24
CA ASP A 434 14.00 13.45 4.47
C ASP A 434 15.06 13.46 5.60
N VAL A 435 16.16 12.71 5.44
CA VAL A 435 17.24 12.69 6.44
C VAL A 435 17.85 14.07 6.62
N ILE A 436 17.88 14.53 7.86
CA ILE A 436 18.40 15.84 8.25
C ILE A 436 19.91 15.74 8.46
N LYS A 437 20.69 16.46 7.66
CA LYS A 437 22.14 16.58 7.82
C LYS A 437 22.44 17.78 8.69
N SER A 438 22.69 17.58 10.00
CA SER A 438 22.93 18.63 10.97
C SER A 438 24.27 18.45 11.70
N ALA A 439 25.18 19.39 11.57
CA ALA A 439 26.48 19.39 12.25
C ALA A 439 27.25 18.05 12.14
N GLY A 440 27.22 17.42 10.95
CA GLY A 440 27.87 16.11 10.69
C GLY A 440 27.04 14.88 11.06
N TYR A 441 25.91 15.05 11.73
CA TYR A 441 24.99 13.95 12.06
C TYR A 441 23.97 13.75 10.94
N ARG A 442 23.57 12.48 10.74
CA ARG A 442 22.44 12.07 9.90
C ARG A 442 21.29 11.71 10.83
N ILE A 443 20.22 12.49 10.82
CA ILE A 443 19.12 12.43 11.77
C ILE A 443 17.85 12.01 11.00
N GLY A 444 17.25 10.91 11.42
CA GLY A 444 15.99 10.45 10.89
C GLY A 444 14.80 11.19 11.51
N PRO A 445 13.90 11.79 10.73
CA PRO A 445 12.75 12.51 11.26
C PRO A 445 11.76 11.62 12.03
N ALA A 446 11.62 10.34 11.63
CA ALA A 446 10.61 9.44 12.16
C ALA A 446 10.75 9.15 13.67
N GLU A 447 11.98 9.03 14.17
CA GLU A 447 12.23 8.80 15.60
C GLU A 447 11.83 10.00 16.44
N ILE A 448 12.14 11.21 15.96
CA ILE A 448 11.76 12.46 16.60
C ILE A 448 10.23 12.64 16.60
N GLU A 449 9.58 12.38 15.47
CA GLU A 449 8.11 12.43 15.33
C GLU A 449 7.44 11.45 16.29
N SER A 450 7.95 10.22 16.38
CA SER A 450 7.46 9.21 17.31
C SER A 450 7.65 9.61 18.78
N CYS A 451 8.71 10.35 19.09
CA CYS A 451 8.92 10.90 20.42
C CYS A 451 7.97 12.06 20.72
N LEU A 452 7.79 12.97 19.77
CA LEU A 452 6.91 14.13 19.90
C LEU A 452 5.46 13.75 20.18
N VAL A 453 4.90 12.75 19.48
CA VAL A 453 3.50 12.32 19.69
C VAL A 453 3.26 11.63 21.04
N LYS A 454 4.31 11.30 21.79
CA LYS A 454 4.18 10.81 23.17
C LYS A 454 3.98 11.93 24.20
N HIS A 455 4.16 13.19 23.78
CA HIS A 455 3.87 14.34 24.64
C HIS A 455 2.37 14.60 24.71
N PRO A 456 1.77 14.82 25.90
CA PRO A 456 0.31 14.96 26.07
C PRO A 456 -0.34 16.05 25.22
N ALA A 457 0.39 17.13 24.92
CA ALA A 457 -0.11 18.24 24.12
C ALA A 457 -0.03 18.00 22.60
N VAL A 458 0.60 16.93 22.12
CA VAL A 458 0.88 16.71 20.70
C VAL A 458 -0.09 15.70 20.11
N ALA A 459 -0.90 16.13 19.14
CA ALA A 459 -1.80 15.26 18.38
C ALA A 459 -1.08 14.60 17.20
N ASN A 460 -0.24 15.37 16.50
CA ASN A 460 0.56 14.90 15.37
C ASN A 460 1.79 15.79 15.19
N ALA A 461 2.82 15.28 14.54
CA ALA A 461 4.04 16.04 14.29
C ALA A 461 4.67 15.64 12.95
N ALA A 462 5.36 16.60 12.32
CA ALA A 462 6.23 16.36 11.18
C ALA A 462 7.56 17.09 11.39
N VAL A 463 8.66 16.43 11.08
CA VAL A 463 10.01 16.96 11.29
C VAL A 463 10.75 17.08 9.96
N ILE A 464 11.41 18.24 9.77
CA ILE A 464 12.23 18.51 8.59
C ILE A 464 13.60 19.11 9.00
N GLY A 465 14.56 19.05 8.08
CA GLY A 465 15.75 19.87 8.13
C GLY A 465 15.46 21.28 7.58
N LYS A 466 15.58 22.30 8.42
CA LYS A 466 15.57 23.70 7.97
C LYS A 466 17.01 24.12 7.68
N PRO A 467 17.31 24.74 6.53
CA PRO A 467 18.65 25.23 6.23
C PRO A 467 19.21 26.15 7.32
N ASP A 468 20.46 25.94 7.70
CA ASP A 468 21.18 26.71 8.70
C ASP A 468 22.62 26.96 8.25
N ALA A 469 23.09 28.22 8.33
CA ALA A 469 24.39 28.63 7.82
C ALA A 469 25.58 27.95 8.52
N THR A 470 25.42 27.59 9.80
CA THR A 470 26.49 27.00 10.62
C THR A 470 26.46 25.48 10.64
N ARG A 471 25.27 24.90 10.62
CA ARG A 471 25.05 23.46 10.86
C ARG A 471 24.65 22.70 9.58
N GLY A 472 24.52 23.38 8.45
CA GLY A 472 23.94 22.85 7.22
C GLY A 472 22.41 22.79 7.31
N SER A 473 21.89 22.15 8.37
CA SER A 473 20.46 22.18 8.72
C SER A 473 20.27 22.13 10.22
N VAL A 474 19.15 22.63 10.70
CA VAL A 474 18.64 22.41 12.07
C VAL A 474 17.35 21.62 12.03
N VAL A 475 17.12 20.81 13.06
CA VAL A 475 15.88 20.06 13.22
C VAL A 475 14.75 21.02 13.54
N LYS A 476 13.73 21.07 12.69
CA LYS A 476 12.49 21.82 12.89
C LYS A 476 11.29 20.89 12.92
N ALA A 477 10.42 21.05 13.92
CA ALA A 477 9.19 20.32 14.06
C ALA A 477 7.97 21.20 13.75
N PHE A 478 7.03 20.68 12.97
CA PHE A 478 5.68 21.21 12.82
C PHE A 478 4.77 20.35 13.68
N VAL A 479 4.05 20.97 14.61
CA VAL A 479 3.28 20.26 15.64
C VAL A 479 1.80 20.66 15.56
N VAL A 480 0.94 19.66 15.46
CA VAL A 480 -0.52 19.82 15.64
C VAL A 480 -0.83 19.52 17.10
N LEU A 481 -1.46 20.46 17.78
CA LEU A 481 -1.79 20.32 19.19
C LEU A 481 -3.07 19.48 19.40
N GLN A 482 -3.12 18.79 20.54
CA GLN A 482 -4.34 18.16 21.03
C GLN A 482 -5.39 19.22 21.40
N ALA A 483 -6.66 18.86 21.32
CA ALA A 483 -7.76 19.69 21.76
C ALA A 483 -7.57 20.10 23.24
N GLY A 484 -7.73 21.39 23.54
CA GLY A 484 -7.54 21.95 24.88
C GLY A 484 -6.15 22.50 25.18
N PHE A 485 -5.18 22.32 24.27
CA PHE A 485 -3.87 22.96 24.36
C PHE A 485 -3.76 24.17 23.42
N ALA A 486 -3.07 25.20 23.86
CA ALA A 486 -2.74 26.39 23.06
C ALA A 486 -1.25 26.55 22.92
N GLY A 487 -0.80 26.98 21.75
CA GLY A 487 0.61 27.23 21.48
C GLY A 487 1.18 28.36 22.35
N SER A 488 2.35 28.12 22.95
CA SER A 488 3.08 29.12 23.74
C SER A 488 4.58 28.81 23.74
N GLU A 489 5.43 29.80 24.02
CA GLU A 489 6.86 29.60 24.17
C GLU A 489 7.18 28.57 25.27
N LYS A 490 6.45 28.62 26.38
CA LYS A 490 6.58 27.65 27.46
C LYS A 490 6.31 26.22 26.99
N LEU A 491 5.26 26.02 26.18
CA LEU A 491 4.95 24.69 25.64
C LEU A 491 6.01 24.22 24.63
N ILE A 492 6.61 25.14 23.85
CA ILE A 492 7.76 24.82 23.00
C ILE A 492 8.91 24.26 23.82
N GLU A 493 9.27 24.94 24.91
CA GLU A 493 10.34 24.49 25.81
C GLU A 493 10.02 23.14 26.47
N GLU A 494 8.80 22.93 26.93
CA GLU A 494 8.34 21.65 27.49
C GLU A 494 8.48 20.50 26.48
N ILE A 495 8.04 20.70 25.23
CA ILE A 495 8.15 19.71 24.15
C ILE A 495 9.62 19.45 23.79
N GLN A 496 10.46 20.50 23.72
CA GLN A 496 11.90 20.35 23.47
C GLN A 496 12.58 19.55 24.58
N GLN A 497 12.27 19.82 25.85
CA GLN A 497 12.81 19.08 26.98
C GLN A 497 12.32 17.62 27.00
N HIS A 498 11.07 17.37 26.60
CA HIS A 498 10.53 16.03 26.46
C HIS A 498 11.36 15.19 25.48
N VAL A 499 11.73 15.75 24.33
CA VAL A 499 12.57 15.06 23.33
C VAL A 499 14.01 14.92 23.83
N ARG A 500 14.61 15.99 24.37
CA ARG A 500 15.99 15.97 24.94
C ARG A 500 16.19 14.90 26.01
N GLY A 501 15.18 14.67 26.82
CA GLY A 501 15.25 13.67 27.91
C GLY A 501 15.11 12.22 27.41
N ARG A 502 14.83 12.01 26.13
CA ARG A 502 14.51 10.68 25.55
C ARG A 502 15.35 10.28 24.35
N LEU A 503 15.84 11.25 23.60
CA LEU A 503 16.64 11.02 22.39
C LEU A 503 18.04 11.61 22.54
N ALA A 504 18.90 11.39 21.53
CA ALA A 504 20.25 11.93 21.55
C ALA A 504 20.25 13.48 21.52
N PRO A 505 21.26 14.15 22.12
CA PRO A 505 21.30 15.61 22.22
C PRO A 505 21.27 16.38 20.89
N TYR A 506 21.53 15.72 19.77
CA TYR A 506 21.49 16.32 18.44
C TYR A 506 20.13 16.11 17.74
N GLU A 507 19.21 15.29 18.27
CA GLU A 507 17.93 14.91 17.65
C GLU A 507 16.76 15.80 18.08
N TYR A 508 16.89 16.61 19.15
CA TYR A 508 15.77 17.44 19.55
C TYR A 508 15.50 18.59 18.56
N PRO A 509 14.22 18.94 18.33
CA PRO A 509 13.87 20.05 17.45
C PRO A 509 14.31 21.39 18.05
N ARG A 510 15.16 22.12 17.34
CA ARG A 510 15.60 23.47 17.75
C ARG A 510 14.53 24.50 17.50
N GLU A 511 13.66 24.23 16.55
CA GLU A 511 12.50 25.07 16.23
C GLU A 511 11.24 24.22 16.27
N ILE A 512 10.18 24.76 16.85
CA ILE A 512 8.84 24.17 16.82
C ILE A 512 7.87 25.22 16.29
N GLU A 513 7.05 24.84 15.31
CA GLU A 513 5.98 25.66 14.76
C GLU A 513 4.65 24.91 14.96
N PHE A 514 3.70 25.58 15.64
CA PHE A 514 2.35 25.02 15.78
C PHE A 514 1.55 25.31 14.52
N ILE A 515 0.88 24.29 13.99
CA ILE A 515 0.02 24.38 12.80
C ILE A 515 -1.28 23.60 13.04
N ASP A 516 -2.34 24.03 12.36
CA ASP A 516 -3.66 23.39 12.52
C ASP A 516 -3.71 22.01 11.85
N VAL A 517 -3.11 21.88 10.67
CA VAL A 517 -3.13 20.64 9.86
C VAL A 517 -1.80 20.44 9.14
N LEU A 518 -1.27 19.22 9.20
CA LEU A 518 -0.12 18.81 8.39
C LEU A 518 -0.53 18.60 6.92
N PRO A 519 0.28 19.01 5.95
CA PRO A 519 0.03 18.67 4.54
C PRO A 519 0.18 17.16 4.35
N MET A 520 -0.87 16.52 3.80
CA MET A 520 -0.96 15.07 3.63
C MET A 520 -1.17 14.70 2.17
N THR A 521 -0.72 13.51 1.79
CA THR A 521 -1.10 12.89 0.51
C THR A 521 -2.52 12.35 0.59
N THR A 522 -3.11 11.95 -0.54
CA THR A 522 -4.40 11.25 -0.60
C THR A 522 -4.41 9.93 0.16
N THR A 523 -3.24 9.35 0.41
CA THR A 523 -3.05 8.12 1.19
C THR A 523 -2.73 8.37 2.66
N GLY A 524 -2.79 9.62 3.14
CA GLY A 524 -2.57 9.98 4.55
C GLY A 524 -1.10 10.17 4.96
N LYS A 525 -0.15 10.19 4.02
CA LYS A 525 1.28 10.41 4.34
C LYS A 525 1.64 11.88 4.39
N VAL A 526 2.44 12.29 5.37
CA VAL A 526 2.93 13.66 5.51
C VAL A 526 3.78 14.08 4.30
N GLN A 527 3.45 15.22 3.71
CA GLN A 527 4.19 15.81 2.59
C GLN A 527 5.30 16.76 3.09
N ARG A 528 6.42 16.22 3.59
CA ARG A 528 7.54 17.02 4.12
C ARG A 528 8.15 17.96 3.08
N LYS A 529 8.05 17.62 1.80
CA LYS A 529 8.46 18.50 0.70
C LYS A 529 7.71 19.83 0.71
N GLU A 530 6.41 19.81 0.99
CA GLU A 530 5.60 21.01 1.10
C GLU A 530 6.02 21.87 2.30
N LEU A 531 6.35 21.23 3.42
CA LEU A 531 6.85 21.93 4.60
C LEU A 531 8.22 22.56 4.35
N ARG A 532 9.13 21.84 3.68
CA ARG A 532 10.44 22.41 3.27
C ARG A 532 10.28 23.61 2.34
N LYS A 533 9.40 23.52 1.34
CA LYS A 533 9.11 24.63 0.43
C LYS A 533 8.60 25.87 1.17
N ARG A 534 7.71 25.71 2.15
CA ARG A 534 7.24 26.82 3.00
C ARG A 534 8.39 27.49 3.75
N GLU A 535 9.34 26.72 4.28
CA GLU A 535 10.51 27.29 4.96
C GLU A 535 11.46 28.00 4.00
N GLU A 536 11.72 27.45 2.82
CA GLU A 536 12.52 28.10 1.78
C GLU A 536 11.89 29.42 1.33
N GLU A 537 10.57 29.47 1.17
CA GLU A 537 9.83 30.69 0.83
C GLU A 537 9.90 31.74 1.94
N LYS A 538 9.86 31.33 3.22
CA LYS A 538 10.06 32.25 4.38
C LYS A 538 11.48 32.84 4.33
N LEU A 539 12.49 32.01 4.09
CA LEU A 539 13.90 32.44 4.01
C LEU A 539 14.18 33.39 2.84
N ARG A 540 13.45 33.24 1.72
CA ARG A 540 13.58 34.19 0.55
C ARG A 540 12.92 35.55 0.79
N LYS A 541 11.97 35.62 1.73
CA LYS A 541 11.23 36.85 2.04
C LYS A 541 11.82 37.62 3.24
N ALA A 542 12.67 36.95 4.03
CA ALA A 542 13.43 37.56 5.12
C ALA A 542 14.79 38.08 4.64
#